data_cf97647a76040c7f0378019cb49a50c3
#
_entry.id   cf97647a76040c7f0378019cb49a50c3
#
_cell.length_a   1.000
_cell.length_b   1.000
_cell.length_c   1.000
_cell.angle_alpha   90.00
_cell.angle_beta   90.00
_cell.angle_gamma   90.00
#
_symmetry.space_group_name_H-M   'P 1'
#
loop_
_entity.id
_entity.type
_entity.pdbx_description
1 polymer ?
#
loop_
_entity_poly.entity_id
_entity_poly.type
_entity_poly.pdbx_seq_one_letter_code
_entity_poly.pdbx_strand_id
1 'polypeptide(L)'
;PDTYDFYVNEKPENALRRLISNFSAKMDEDMMAQVEASGYSLKEIVTIASLIEKETAGGDQATIASVIYNRLADTGSHGTYKMLQVDASLLYAIPDHEGIITNDDKKVDSPYNLYKYAGLPPTPIANPGLKSLQAALNPETTGYYFYALGKDRTHFFSATLQEHNQFINSDQYVGN
;
A
#
# COMPACT_ATOMS: atom_id res chain seq x y z
N PRO A 1 -2.37 8.04 11.54
CA PRO A 1 -2.84 9.43 11.59
C PRO A 1 -3.95 9.61 12.62
N ASP A 2 -4.01 10.79 13.23
CA ASP A 2 -5.05 11.18 14.16
C ASP A 2 -5.03 12.70 14.36
N THR A 3 -6.00 13.24 15.12
CA THR A 3 -5.99 14.64 15.55
C THR A 3 -5.26 14.75 16.89
N TYR A 4 -4.35 15.71 16.99
CA TYR A 4 -3.52 15.91 18.19
C TYR A 4 -3.54 17.37 18.62
N ASP A 5 -3.72 17.59 19.92
CA ASP A 5 -3.55 18.91 20.54
C ASP A 5 -2.13 19.04 21.08
N PHE A 6 -1.45 20.14 20.71
CA PHE A 6 -0.10 20.46 21.19
C PHE A 6 -0.12 21.79 21.93
N TYR A 7 0.66 21.89 22.99
CA TYR A 7 0.82 23.16 23.71
C TYR A 7 1.84 24.06 23.01
N VAL A 8 1.57 25.37 23.03
CA VAL A 8 2.53 26.36 22.55
C VAL A 8 3.82 26.24 23.39
N ASN A 9 4.98 26.14 22.75
CA ASN A 9 6.28 25.92 23.38
C ASN A 9 6.48 24.53 24.03
N GLU A 10 5.67 23.53 23.66
CA GLU A 10 5.91 22.15 24.07
C GLU A 10 7.25 21.66 23.51
N LYS A 11 7.98 20.86 24.29
CA LYS A 11 9.21 20.22 23.82
C LYS A 11 8.88 19.23 22.69
N PRO A 12 9.68 19.22 21.58
CA PRO A 12 9.45 18.30 20.46
C PRO A 12 9.35 16.84 20.86
N GLU A 13 10.10 16.42 21.88
CA GLU A 13 10.07 15.04 22.39
C GLU A 13 8.70 14.64 22.94
N ASN A 14 7.97 15.58 23.56
CA ASN A 14 6.63 15.31 24.08
C ASN A 14 5.62 15.13 22.94
N ALA A 15 5.74 15.92 21.86
CA ALA A 15 4.95 15.76 20.66
C ALA A 15 5.21 14.37 20.03
N LEU A 16 6.47 13.99 19.85
CA LEU A 16 6.83 12.66 19.32
C LEU A 16 6.31 11.52 20.20
N ARG A 17 6.46 11.64 21.53
CA ARG A 17 5.92 10.63 22.47
C ARG A 17 4.42 10.47 22.33
N ARG A 18 3.66 11.56 22.14
CA ARG A 18 2.20 11.52 21.95
C ARG A 18 1.81 10.76 20.69
N LEU A 19 2.54 11.00 19.58
CA LEU A 19 2.33 10.25 18.31
C LEU A 19 2.62 8.76 18.49
N ILE A 20 3.76 8.41 19.10
CA ILE A 20 4.15 7.01 19.33
C ILE A 20 3.18 6.32 20.30
N SER A 21 2.80 6.98 21.40
CA SER A 21 1.84 6.43 22.37
C SER A 21 0.48 6.17 21.74
N ASN A 22 0.00 7.05 20.83
CA ASN A 22 -1.25 6.81 20.12
C ASN A 22 -1.13 5.61 19.17
N PHE A 23 -0.01 5.47 18.47
CA PHE A 23 0.23 4.28 17.65
C PHE A 23 0.20 3.00 18.50
N SER A 24 0.93 2.99 19.62
CA SER A 24 0.96 1.83 20.54
C SER A 24 -0.43 1.52 21.14
N ALA A 25 -1.25 2.53 21.41
CA ALA A 25 -2.60 2.34 21.92
C ALA A 25 -3.56 1.77 20.86
N LYS A 26 -3.32 2.07 19.58
CA LYS A 26 -4.12 1.53 18.45
C LYS A 26 -3.68 0.13 18.05
N MET A 27 -2.40 -0.20 18.20
CA MET A 27 -1.84 -1.55 18.03
C MET A 27 -2.01 -2.31 19.36
N ASP A 28 -3.26 -2.65 19.68
CA ASP A 28 -3.62 -3.39 20.88
C ASP A 28 -3.07 -4.83 20.92
N GLU A 29 -3.34 -5.56 21.99
CA GLU A 29 -2.85 -6.92 22.16
C GLU A 29 -3.38 -7.86 21.05
N ASP A 30 -4.62 -7.69 20.62
CA ASP A 30 -5.22 -8.50 19.55
C ASP A 30 -4.54 -8.24 18.20
N MET A 31 -4.29 -6.99 17.85
CA MET A 31 -3.56 -6.64 16.63
C MET A 31 -2.11 -7.12 16.68
N MET A 32 -1.45 -7.03 17.84
CA MET A 32 -0.08 -7.54 18.00
C MET A 32 -0.03 -9.06 17.89
N ALA A 33 -1.02 -9.78 18.41
CA ALA A 33 -1.14 -11.23 18.21
C ALA A 33 -1.36 -11.60 16.73
N GLN A 34 -2.13 -10.78 16.00
CA GLN A 34 -2.28 -10.95 14.54
C GLN A 34 -0.97 -10.69 13.78
N VAL A 35 -0.17 -9.71 14.19
CA VAL A 35 1.18 -9.50 13.64
C VAL A 35 2.02 -10.76 13.81
N GLU A 36 2.08 -11.33 15.01
CA GLU A 36 2.83 -12.57 15.29
C GLU A 36 2.33 -13.75 14.45
N ALA A 37 1.01 -13.89 14.31
CA ALA A 37 0.40 -14.96 13.54
C ALA A 37 0.60 -14.82 12.03
N SER A 38 0.80 -13.60 11.52
CA SER A 38 0.94 -13.31 10.09
C SER A 38 2.26 -13.83 9.49
N GLY A 39 3.28 -14.06 10.30
CA GLY A 39 4.65 -14.35 9.87
C GLY A 39 5.42 -13.15 9.33
N TYR A 40 4.85 -11.95 9.36
CA TYR A 40 5.50 -10.68 9.01
C TYR A 40 5.88 -9.92 10.29
N SER A 41 6.96 -9.17 10.24
CA SER A 41 7.31 -8.23 11.31
C SER A 41 6.34 -7.04 11.36
N LEU A 42 6.22 -6.39 12.51
CA LEU A 42 5.43 -5.16 12.64
C LEU A 42 5.84 -4.09 11.60
N LYS A 43 7.15 -3.98 11.31
CA LYS A 43 7.66 -3.08 10.28
C LYS A 43 7.08 -3.42 8.89
N GLU A 44 7.04 -4.69 8.52
CA GLU A 44 6.48 -5.13 7.23
C GLU A 44 4.98 -4.90 7.16
N ILE A 45 4.24 -5.19 8.24
CA ILE A 45 2.79 -4.89 8.32
C ILE A 45 2.53 -3.38 8.14
N VAL A 46 3.28 -2.52 8.82
CA VAL A 46 3.15 -1.06 8.65
C VAL A 46 3.55 -0.63 7.24
N THR A 47 4.53 -1.28 6.64
CA THR A 47 4.94 -1.03 5.24
C THR A 47 3.81 -1.40 4.28
N ILE A 48 3.22 -2.59 4.41
CA ILE A 48 2.05 -3.02 3.61
C ILE A 48 0.88 -2.05 3.81
N ALA A 49 0.56 -1.71 5.06
CA ALA A 49 -0.50 -0.75 5.36
C ALA A 49 -0.25 0.63 4.72
N SER A 50 1.01 1.07 4.61
CA SER A 50 1.37 2.32 3.97
C SER A 50 1.16 2.31 2.46
N LEU A 51 1.35 1.16 1.81
CA LEU A 51 1.00 0.96 0.40
C LEU A 51 -0.52 1.01 0.22
N ILE A 52 -1.28 0.26 1.03
CA ILE A 52 -2.74 0.26 1.01
C ILE A 52 -3.31 1.68 1.19
N GLU A 53 -2.77 2.45 2.15
CA GLU A 53 -3.21 3.83 2.43
C GLU A 53 -3.09 4.76 1.22
N LYS A 54 -2.07 4.53 0.38
CA LYS A 54 -1.81 5.36 -0.80
C LYS A 54 -2.57 4.90 -2.04
N GLU A 55 -3.05 3.66 -2.05
CA GLU A 55 -3.73 3.05 -3.20
C GLU A 55 -5.26 3.02 -3.05
N THR A 56 -5.82 3.06 -1.82
CA THR A 56 -7.25 2.90 -1.61
C THR A 56 -8.08 4.03 -2.22
N ALA A 57 -9.17 3.64 -2.89
CA ALA A 57 -10.21 4.56 -3.35
C ALA A 57 -11.32 4.80 -2.30
N GLY A 58 -11.25 4.09 -1.16
CA GLY A 58 -12.17 4.18 -0.03
C GLY A 58 -13.07 2.96 0.12
N GLY A 59 -12.81 2.15 1.15
CA GLY A 59 -13.60 0.96 1.49
C GLY A 59 -13.10 -0.36 0.91
N ASP A 60 -12.05 -0.35 0.09
CA ASP A 60 -11.48 -1.51 -0.61
C ASP A 60 -10.10 -1.95 -0.06
N GLN A 61 -9.72 -1.43 1.12
CA GLN A 61 -8.41 -1.69 1.72
C GLN A 61 -8.10 -3.18 1.87
N ALA A 62 -9.09 -3.99 2.28
CA ALA A 62 -8.89 -5.42 2.51
C ALA A 62 -8.70 -6.20 1.18
N THR A 63 -9.36 -5.75 0.09
CA THR A 63 -9.19 -6.32 -1.25
C THR A 63 -7.82 -5.93 -1.84
N ILE A 64 -7.39 -4.67 -1.67
CA ILE A 64 -6.04 -4.23 -2.06
C ILE A 64 -4.98 -5.00 -1.29
N ALA A 65 -5.17 -5.20 0.03
CA ALA A 65 -4.28 -6.03 0.84
C ALA A 65 -4.16 -7.45 0.27
N SER A 66 -5.29 -8.06 -0.13
CA SER A 66 -5.29 -9.38 -0.78
C SER A 66 -4.43 -9.39 -2.05
N VAL A 67 -4.55 -8.38 -2.93
CA VAL A 67 -3.72 -8.28 -4.14
C VAL A 67 -2.23 -8.16 -3.79
N ILE A 68 -1.87 -7.35 -2.80
CA ILE A 68 -0.47 -7.19 -2.36
C ILE A 68 0.08 -8.55 -1.89
N TYR A 69 -0.63 -9.28 -1.03
CA TYR A 69 -0.18 -10.58 -0.54
C TYR A 69 -0.12 -11.64 -1.65
N ASN A 70 -1.11 -11.68 -2.54
CA ASN A 70 -1.11 -12.57 -3.70
C ASN A 70 0.12 -12.33 -4.58
N ARG A 71 0.46 -11.06 -4.86
CA ARG A 71 1.67 -10.71 -5.62
C ARG A 71 2.95 -11.05 -4.87
N LEU A 72 3.05 -10.80 -3.56
CA LEU A 72 4.22 -11.17 -2.76
C LEU A 72 4.48 -12.68 -2.76
N ALA A 73 3.43 -13.48 -2.85
CA ALA A 73 3.51 -14.94 -2.93
C ALA A 73 3.79 -15.47 -4.35
N ASP A 74 3.45 -14.70 -5.40
CA ASP A 74 3.56 -15.15 -6.79
C ASP A 74 5.03 -15.27 -7.25
N THR A 75 5.43 -16.48 -7.61
CA THR A 75 6.75 -16.77 -8.18
C THR A 75 6.75 -16.78 -9.70
N GLY A 76 5.66 -16.32 -10.33
CA GLY A 76 5.53 -16.17 -11.78
C GLY A 76 4.35 -16.88 -12.40
N SER A 77 3.57 -17.66 -11.64
CA SER A 77 2.38 -18.37 -12.16
C SER A 77 1.28 -17.40 -12.68
N HIS A 78 1.24 -16.19 -12.13
CA HIS A 78 0.33 -15.12 -12.54
C HIS A 78 1.05 -13.97 -13.26
N GLY A 79 2.36 -14.12 -13.50
CA GLY A 79 3.18 -13.16 -14.24
C GLY A 79 3.60 -11.92 -13.44
N THR A 80 3.38 -11.89 -12.13
CA THR A 80 3.74 -10.73 -11.29
C THR A 80 5.14 -10.83 -10.67
N TYR A 81 5.68 -12.04 -10.48
CA TYR A 81 7.04 -12.29 -10.01
C TYR A 81 7.43 -11.52 -8.74
N LYS A 82 6.47 -11.41 -7.79
CA LYS A 82 6.62 -10.61 -6.55
C LYS A 82 6.78 -9.09 -6.78
N MET A 83 6.57 -8.63 -8.01
CA MET A 83 6.62 -7.20 -8.34
C MET A 83 5.30 -6.54 -7.95
N LEU A 84 5.32 -5.64 -6.97
CA LEU A 84 4.07 -4.99 -6.51
C LEU A 84 3.57 -3.93 -7.49
N GLN A 85 4.48 -3.22 -8.17
CA GLN A 85 4.16 -2.20 -9.20
C GLN A 85 3.22 -1.10 -8.69
N VAL A 86 3.49 -0.63 -7.46
CA VAL A 86 2.72 0.43 -6.78
C VAL A 86 3.29 1.79 -7.15
N ASP A 87 2.50 2.61 -7.83
CA ASP A 87 2.88 3.94 -8.31
C ASP A 87 3.30 4.87 -7.17
N ALA A 88 2.56 4.85 -6.06
CA ALA A 88 2.86 5.67 -4.90
C ALA A 88 4.25 5.38 -4.30
N SER A 89 4.75 4.16 -4.40
CA SER A 89 6.10 3.82 -3.95
C SER A 89 7.18 4.37 -4.87
N LEU A 90 6.94 4.38 -6.18
CA LEU A 90 7.83 5.02 -7.15
C LEU A 90 7.86 6.54 -6.94
N LEU A 91 6.70 7.18 -6.77
CA LEU A 91 6.60 8.63 -6.50
C LEU A 91 7.30 9.01 -5.19
N TYR A 92 7.32 8.13 -4.19
CA TYR A 92 8.09 8.34 -2.96
C TYR A 92 9.62 8.42 -3.24
N ALA A 93 10.10 7.70 -4.27
CA ALA A 93 11.50 7.72 -4.69
C ALA A 93 11.88 8.94 -5.53
N ILE A 94 10.91 9.64 -6.12
CA ILE A 94 11.08 10.80 -6.99
C ILE A 94 10.18 11.97 -6.54
N PRO A 95 10.44 12.57 -5.36
CA PRO A 95 9.49 13.43 -4.66
C PRO A 95 9.09 14.71 -5.43
N ASP A 96 9.93 15.18 -6.37
CA ASP A 96 9.66 16.37 -7.17
C ASP A 96 9.01 16.04 -8.53
N HIS A 97 8.51 14.80 -8.70
CA HIS A 97 7.84 14.38 -9.92
C HIS A 97 6.48 15.07 -10.08
N GLU A 98 6.25 15.62 -11.27
CA GLU A 98 4.97 16.21 -11.68
C GLU A 98 4.35 15.43 -12.84
N GLY A 99 3.04 15.23 -12.80
CA GLY A 99 2.28 14.61 -13.88
C GLY A 99 2.17 13.09 -13.78
N ILE A 100 2.00 12.44 -14.93
CA ILE A 100 1.77 11.01 -15.05
C ILE A 100 3.11 10.27 -15.04
N ILE A 101 3.20 9.16 -14.33
CA ILE A 101 4.38 8.28 -14.33
C ILE A 101 4.66 7.76 -15.74
N THR A 102 5.87 8.01 -16.19
CA THR A 102 6.37 7.61 -17.52
C THR A 102 7.14 6.28 -17.47
N ASN A 103 7.43 5.72 -18.64
CA ASN A 103 8.31 4.55 -18.75
C ASN A 103 9.76 4.85 -18.34
N ASP A 104 10.20 6.12 -18.39
CA ASP A 104 11.54 6.50 -17.92
C ASP A 104 11.59 6.59 -16.39
N ASP A 105 10.52 7.05 -15.74
CA ASP A 105 10.41 7.04 -14.28
C ASP A 105 10.51 5.60 -13.74
N LYS A 106 9.89 4.63 -14.41
CA LYS A 106 9.95 3.21 -14.03
C LYS A 106 11.35 2.58 -14.13
N LYS A 107 12.35 3.29 -14.74
CA LYS A 107 13.74 2.84 -14.79
C LYS A 107 14.60 3.36 -13.64
N VAL A 108 14.08 4.29 -12.83
CA VAL A 108 14.80 4.88 -11.69
C VAL A 108 15.35 3.78 -10.78
N ASP A 109 16.63 3.89 -10.44
CA ASP A 109 17.32 2.94 -9.58
C ASP A 109 17.12 3.31 -8.10
N SER A 110 16.04 2.82 -7.54
CA SER A 110 15.69 3.02 -6.13
C SER A 110 15.06 1.76 -5.57
N PRO A 111 15.35 1.36 -4.33
CA PRO A 111 14.71 0.21 -3.68
C PRO A 111 13.21 0.43 -3.41
N TYR A 112 12.70 1.65 -3.59
CA TYR A 112 11.27 1.96 -3.57
C TYR A 112 10.60 1.80 -4.94
N ASN A 113 11.36 1.54 -6.00
CA ASN A 113 10.81 1.27 -7.32
C ASN A 113 10.33 -0.18 -7.44
N LEU A 114 9.07 -0.42 -7.11
CA LEU A 114 8.42 -1.74 -7.12
C LEU A 114 8.05 -2.23 -8.55
N TYR A 115 8.42 -1.47 -9.58
CA TYR A 115 8.45 -1.93 -10.98
C TYR A 115 9.77 -2.61 -11.33
N LYS A 116 10.83 -2.35 -10.56
CA LYS A 116 12.19 -2.85 -10.80
C LYS A 116 12.62 -3.89 -9.76
N TYR A 117 12.19 -3.72 -8.53
CA TYR A 117 12.57 -4.56 -7.39
C TYR A 117 11.38 -5.31 -6.84
N ALA A 118 11.53 -6.62 -6.68
CA ALA A 118 10.51 -7.50 -6.13
C ALA A 118 10.41 -7.38 -4.60
N GLY A 119 9.21 -7.59 -4.07
CA GLY A 119 8.95 -7.58 -2.63
C GLY A 119 8.52 -6.22 -2.10
N LEU A 120 8.67 -6.03 -0.79
CA LEU A 120 8.30 -4.79 -0.11
C LEU A 120 9.40 -3.72 -0.23
N PRO A 121 9.03 -2.43 -0.21
CA PRO A 121 10.01 -1.36 -0.10
C PRO A 121 10.70 -1.39 1.28
N PRO A 122 11.86 -0.75 1.44
CA PRO A 122 12.68 -0.83 2.68
C PRO A 122 11.98 -0.29 3.93
N THR A 123 11.09 0.68 3.76
CA THR A 123 10.32 1.31 4.85
C THR A 123 8.93 1.70 4.37
N PRO A 124 8.00 2.02 5.29
CA PRO A 124 6.72 2.62 4.94
C PRO A 124 6.90 3.90 4.11
N ILE A 125 6.00 4.12 3.14
CA ILE A 125 5.99 5.30 2.27
C ILE A 125 4.99 6.37 2.73
N ALA A 126 4.20 6.08 3.74
CA ALA A 126 3.21 6.96 4.34
C ALA A 126 2.95 6.56 5.80
N ASN A 127 2.24 7.40 6.55
CA ASN A 127 1.67 7.04 7.84
C ASN A 127 0.28 6.44 7.62
N PRO A 128 0.09 5.11 7.76
CA PRO A 128 -1.19 4.48 7.50
C PRO A 128 -2.20 4.77 8.60
N GLY A 129 -3.47 4.89 8.23
CA GLY A 129 -4.59 4.93 9.15
C GLY A 129 -4.89 3.55 9.75
N LEU A 130 -5.74 3.52 10.79
CA LEU A 130 -6.14 2.28 11.46
C LEU A 130 -6.79 1.28 10.49
N LYS A 131 -7.62 1.75 9.56
CA LYS A 131 -8.27 0.90 8.56
C LYS A 131 -7.26 0.17 7.67
N SER A 132 -6.21 0.86 7.23
CA SER A 132 -5.16 0.24 6.41
C SER A 132 -4.30 -0.74 7.22
N LEU A 133 -4.04 -0.47 8.51
CA LEU A 133 -3.39 -1.41 9.42
C LEU A 133 -4.24 -2.67 9.63
N GLN A 134 -5.54 -2.51 9.88
CA GLN A 134 -6.48 -3.62 10.01
C GLN A 134 -6.60 -4.44 8.73
N ALA A 135 -6.62 -3.79 7.56
CA ALA A 135 -6.65 -4.47 6.26
C ALA A 135 -5.37 -5.26 5.99
N ALA A 136 -4.20 -4.72 6.36
CA ALA A 136 -2.93 -5.43 6.26
C ALA A 136 -2.88 -6.68 7.14
N LEU A 137 -3.53 -6.66 8.30
CA LEU A 137 -3.62 -7.81 9.21
C LEU A 137 -4.73 -8.79 8.83
N ASN A 138 -5.81 -8.30 8.23
CA ASN A 138 -7.00 -9.09 7.86
C ASN A 138 -7.36 -8.86 6.38
N PRO A 139 -6.49 -9.30 5.44
CA PRO A 139 -6.79 -9.20 4.02
C PRO A 139 -7.99 -10.08 3.65
N GLU A 140 -8.75 -9.67 2.64
CA GLU A 140 -9.69 -10.58 2.00
C GLU A 140 -8.96 -11.76 1.36
N THR A 141 -9.65 -12.89 1.24
CA THR A 141 -9.14 -14.04 0.49
C THR A 141 -9.71 -13.99 -0.91
N THR A 142 -8.92 -13.52 -1.87
CA THR A 142 -9.32 -13.41 -3.29
C THR A 142 -8.29 -14.06 -4.20
N GLY A 143 -8.68 -14.25 -5.48
CA GLY A 143 -7.76 -14.64 -6.54
C GLY A 143 -7.27 -13.45 -7.38
N TYR A 144 -7.33 -12.22 -6.87
CA TYR A 144 -6.95 -11.04 -7.63
C TYR A 144 -5.45 -10.74 -7.55
N TYR A 145 -4.87 -10.37 -8.69
CA TYR A 145 -3.46 -9.98 -8.83
C TYR A 145 -3.29 -8.59 -9.42
N PHE A 146 -4.38 -7.99 -9.93
CA PHE A 146 -4.36 -6.68 -10.59
C PHE A 146 -5.54 -5.85 -10.13
N TYR A 147 -5.36 -4.54 -10.09
CA TYR A 147 -6.42 -3.56 -9.92
C TYR A 147 -6.14 -2.29 -10.74
N ALA A 148 -7.17 -1.57 -11.07
CA ALA A 148 -7.08 -0.26 -11.71
C ALA A 148 -8.29 0.60 -11.33
N LEU A 149 -8.09 1.91 -11.19
CA LEU A 149 -9.14 2.84 -10.80
C LEU A 149 -10.06 3.15 -11.98
N GLY A 150 -11.36 3.01 -11.77
CA GLY A 150 -12.40 3.39 -12.73
C GLY A 150 -12.77 4.87 -12.63
N LYS A 151 -13.43 5.39 -13.68
CA LYS A 151 -14.01 6.76 -13.73
C LYS A 151 -15.07 7.00 -12.65
N ASP A 152 -15.70 5.94 -12.16
CA ASP A 152 -16.65 5.95 -11.04
C ASP A 152 -15.96 6.04 -9.67
N ARG A 153 -14.61 6.11 -9.65
CA ARG A 153 -13.76 6.13 -8.46
C ARG A 153 -13.81 4.85 -7.63
N THR A 154 -14.17 3.73 -8.25
CA THR A 154 -14.01 2.40 -7.66
C THR A 154 -12.90 1.63 -8.36
N HIS A 155 -12.26 0.69 -7.65
CA HIS A 155 -11.28 -0.18 -8.29
C HIS A 155 -11.96 -1.36 -8.96
N PHE A 156 -11.52 -1.63 -10.20
CA PHE A 156 -11.75 -2.90 -10.87
C PHE A 156 -10.61 -3.85 -10.48
N PHE A 157 -10.97 -5.01 -9.94
CA PHE A 157 -10.03 -6.07 -9.56
C PHE A 157 -10.10 -7.21 -10.56
N SER A 158 -8.94 -7.79 -10.88
CA SER A 158 -8.88 -8.90 -11.84
C SER A 158 -7.83 -9.95 -11.45
N ALA A 159 -8.08 -11.20 -11.83
CA ALA A 159 -7.18 -12.31 -11.58
C ALA A 159 -6.08 -12.42 -12.62
N THR A 160 -6.33 -11.98 -13.85
CA THR A 160 -5.42 -12.15 -14.98
C THR A 160 -5.01 -10.80 -15.58
N LEU A 161 -3.81 -10.77 -16.17
CA LEU A 161 -3.33 -9.62 -16.93
C LEU A 161 -4.22 -9.32 -18.14
N GLN A 162 -4.85 -10.34 -18.73
CA GLN A 162 -5.76 -10.16 -19.85
C GLN A 162 -7.01 -9.35 -19.44
N GLU A 163 -7.66 -9.70 -18.34
CA GLU A 163 -8.80 -8.96 -17.79
C GLU A 163 -8.41 -7.54 -17.42
N HIS A 164 -7.26 -7.38 -16.76
CA HIS A 164 -6.72 -6.06 -16.42
C HIS A 164 -6.54 -5.19 -17.68
N ASN A 165 -5.89 -5.73 -18.72
CA ASN A 165 -5.67 -5.03 -19.99
C ASN A 165 -6.98 -4.70 -20.71
N GLN A 166 -7.99 -5.55 -20.63
CA GLN A 166 -9.32 -5.25 -21.18
C GLN A 166 -9.93 -4.05 -20.47
N PHE A 167 -9.83 -3.99 -19.14
CA PHE A 167 -10.36 -2.86 -18.39
C PHE A 167 -9.62 -1.55 -18.67
N ILE A 168 -8.28 -1.52 -18.61
CA ILE A 168 -7.51 -0.30 -18.85
C ILE A 168 -7.60 0.23 -20.28
N ASN A 169 -8.03 -0.59 -21.25
CA ASN A 169 -8.33 -0.17 -22.63
C ASN A 169 -9.81 0.16 -22.83
N SER A 170 -10.65 0.13 -21.80
CA SER A 170 -12.08 0.47 -21.89
C SER A 170 -12.33 1.94 -21.56
N ASP A 171 -13.53 2.43 -21.92
CA ASP A 171 -13.99 3.77 -21.57
C ASP A 171 -14.23 3.96 -20.06
N GLN A 172 -14.17 2.90 -19.27
CA GLN A 172 -14.39 2.94 -17.81
C GLN A 172 -13.12 3.29 -17.03
N TYR A 173 -11.94 3.15 -17.62
CA TYR A 173 -10.67 3.44 -16.96
C TYR A 173 -10.44 4.95 -16.83
N VAL A 174 -9.93 5.37 -15.66
CA VAL A 174 -9.69 6.81 -15.36
C VAL A 174 -8.57 7.43 -16.20
N GLY A 175 -7.63 6.62 -16.69
CA GLY A 175 -6.47 7.08 -17.47
C GLY A 175 -6.74 7.30 -18.96
N ASN A 176 -7.99 7.11 -19.43
CA ASN A 176 -8.40 7.30 -20.82
C ASN A 176 -9.27 8.55 -21.01
#